data_d0355b63b376385315595222eef733c9
#
_entry.id   d0355b63b376385315595222eef733c9
#
_cell.length_a   1.000
_cell.length_b   1.000
_cell.length_c   1.000
_cell.angle_alpha   90.00
_cell.angle_beta   90.00
_cell.angle_gamma   90.00
#
_symmetry.space_group_name_H-M   'P 1'
#
loop_
_entity.id
_entity.type
_entity.pdbx_description
1 polymer ?
#
loop_
_entity_poly.entity_id
_entity_poly.type
_entity_poly.pdbx_seq_one_letter_code
_entity_poly.pdbx_strand_id
1 'polypeptide(L)'
;MATKDDGTDGRGDDDAARTAFETIANDESRDADGMELFARLAAAAGASERRDVAECVEATRKKDGRRSVVVDVRSPGEYEKGHIPGAVNAPLFGNDERAAVGTAYKSKGRGEAMVLGMSYAAPRLDEIVRTVEAACEAASASSSAAREGEEDGKGGGGGVSDVYVMCFRGGMRSSCVGWLLRERMPGRRIHVLEGGYKGFRRWVLERCGTESGFPAPRVCVIGGRTGVGKTRALLALRAKGEQVIDLEGLANHAGSAFGWVGRAPQPTSEHYSNLVVCEWHFMDPNKWVFIEDEGPHVGRCSVDPKLFERMRSAPLVLRMVASRELRLQTLVDDYATSELTSDPEWLPAMRESIEKLVKRLGGDRVAVIRDKLEMGDFSAVAEGLLEYYDGLYDKHLMNKRKDRRGARSANTDTASTANDDTCSIASTSTVSVGEERGGTVVDVHCHPDPAGRIDEDALVRDVLLAVGLFESRIDDQDPLAE
;
A
#
# COMPACT_ATOMS: atom_id res chain seq x y z
N MET A 1 -14.67 39.23 15.66
CA MET A 1 -15.94 38.53 15.41
C MET A 1 -15.84 37.17 16.05
N ALA A 2 -16.77 36.87 16.95
CA ALA A 2 -16.67 35.82 17.96
C ALA A 2 -16.76 34.40 17.39
N THR A 3 -15.80 33.57 17.74
CA THR A 3 -15.82 32.11 17.59
C THR A 3 -16.81 31.56 18.64
N LYS A 4 -17.90 30.96 18.19
CA LYS A 4 -18.80 30.18 19.04
C LYS A 4 -18.12 28.85 19.36
N ASP A 5 -17.77 28.72 20.62
CA ASP A 5 -17.38 27.50 21.30
C ASP A 5 -18.66 26.68 21.56
N ASP A 6 -18.88 25.59 20.81
CA ASP A 6 -20.00 24.66 21.02
C ASP A 6 -19.51 23.53 21.93
N GLY A 7 -19.33 23.88 23.20
CA GLY A 7 -19.17 22.94 24.30
C GLY A 7 -20.48 22.23 24.60
N THR A 8 -20.82 21.17 23.89
CA THR A 8 -21.91 20.27 24.29
C THR A 8 -21.42 19.35 25.40
N ASP A 9 -21.90 19.65 26.60
CA ASP A 9 -21.70 18.91 27.84
C ASP A 9 -22.16 17.44 27.66
N GLY A 10 -21.22 16.48 27.78
CA GLY A 10 -21.47 15.05 27.55
C GLY A 10 -22.40 14.36 28.57
N ARG A 11 -22.93 15.09 29.55
CA ARG A 11 -23.82 14.55 30.58
C ARG A 11 -25.27 14.38 30.13
N GLY A 12 -25.74 15.17 29.15
CA GLY A 12 -27.11 15.04 28.61
C GLY A 12 -27.31 13.78 27.74
N ASP A 13 -26.24 13.27 27.16
CA ASP A 13 -26.28 12.09 26.27
C ASP A 13 -26.37 10.76 27.05
N ASP A 14 -25.81 10.70 28.26
CA ASP A 14 -25.88 9.50 29.12
C ASP A 14 -27.27 9.29 29.72
N ASP A 15 -27.96 10.38 30.06
CA ASP A 15 -29.34 10.31 30.59
C ASP A 15 -30.38 9.89 29.52
N ALA A 16 -30.23 10.35 28.29
CA ALA A 16 -31.09 9.93 27.18
C ALA A 16 -30.87 8.44 26.83
N ALA A 17 -29.65 7.95 26.88
CA ALA A 17 -29.33 6.54 26.69
C ALA A 17 -29.92 5.66 27.81
N ARG A 18 -29.87 6.14 29.05
CA ARG A 18 -30.46 5.45 30.20
C ARG A 18 -31.98 5.38 30.14
N THR A 19 -32.63 6.49 29.77
CA THR A 19 -34.10 6.54 29.64
C THR A 19 -34.60 5.67 28.49
N ALA A 20 -33.93 5.66 27.33
CA ALA A 20 -34.22 4.76 26.23
C ALA A 20 -34.03 3.29 26.64
N PHE A 21 -33.05 3.02 27.47
CA PHE A 21 -32.77 1.70 28.04
C PHE A 21 -33.89 1.23 28.96
N GLU A 22 -34.36 2.07 29.91
CA GLU A 22 -35.46 1.76 30.82
C GLU A 22 -36.79 1.53 30.08
N THR A 23 -37.02 2.23 28.96
CA THR A 23 -38.19 2.01 28.09
C THR A 23 -38.13 0.67 27.37
N ILE A 24 -36.93 0.25 26.94
CA ILE A 24 -36.75 -1.03 26.26
C ILE A 24 -36.78 -2.21 27.22
N ALA A 25 -36.23 -2.04 28.46
CA ALA A 25 -36.26 -3.06 29.51
C ALA A 25 -37.70 -3.42 29.97
N ASN A 26 -38.62 -2.50 29.79
CA ASN A 26 -40.04 -2.68 30.17
C ASN A 26 -40.90 -3.30 29.04
N ASP A 27 -40.34 -3.67 27.89
CA ASP A 27 -41.04 -4.36 26.81
C ASP A 27 -40.94 -5.88 26.99
N GLU A 28 -41.94 -6.46 27.66
CA GLU A 28 -42.01 -7.87 28.05
C GLU A 28 -42.00 -8.88 26.89
N SER A 29 -41.97 -8.45 25.63
CA SER A 29 -42.00 -9.31 24.43
C SER A 29 -40.61 -9.69 23.89
N ARG A 30 -39.52 -9.28 24.53
CA ARG A 30 -38.14 -9.48 24.02
C ARG A 30 -37.33 -10.42 24.93
N ASP A 31 -36.42 -11.15 24.28
CA ASP A 31 -35.48 -12.07 24.91
C ASP A 31 -34.71 -11.39 26.04
N ALA A 32 -34.95 -11.78 27.28
CA ALA A 32 -34.37 -11.16 28.48
C ALA A 32 -32.81 -11.20 28.50
N ASP A 33 -32.22 -12.23 27.90
CA ASP A 33 -30.76 -12.40 27.85
C ASP A 33 -30.11 -11.35 26.92
N GLY A 34 -30.74 -11.03 25.80
CA GLY A 34 -30.25 -10.00 24.87
C GLY A 34 -30.31 -8.59 25.46
N MET A 35 -31.30 -8.33 26.31
CA MET A 35 -31.49 -7.02 26.95
C MET A 35 -30.52 -6.79 28.12
N GLU A 36 -30.24 -7.80 28.90
CA GLU A 36 -29.22 -7.73 29.97
C GLU A 36 -27.83 -7.54 29.40
N LEU A 37 -27.50 -8.28 28.33
CA LEU A 37 -26.24 -8.13 27.60
C LEU A 37 -26.04 -6.67 27.12
N PHE A 38 -27.10 -6.05 26.64
CA PHE A 38 -27.04 -4.66 26.19
C PHE A 38 -26.85 -3.64 27.29
N ALA A 39 -27.50 -3.82 28.42
CA ALA A 39 -27.29 -2.96 29.57
C ALA A 39 -25.81 -2.94 29.99
N ARG A 40 -25.22 -4.12 30.04
CA ARG A 40 -23.80 -4.32 30.32
C ARG A 40 -22.93 -3.66 29.23
N LEU A 41 -23.28 -3.80 27.95
CA LEU A 41 -22.60 -3.17 26.81
C LEU A 41 -22.63 -1.64 26.87
N ALA A 42 -23.80 -1.06 27.17
CA ALA A 42 -23.96 0.39 27.24
C ALA A 42 -23.21 1.01 28.44
N ALA A 43 -23.25 0.35 29.61
CA ALA A 43 -22.53 0.78 30.80
C ALA A 43 -21.00 0.65 30.64
N ALA A 44 -20.54 -0.41 29.98
CA ALA A 44 -19.12 -0.67 29.73
C ALA A 44 -18.51 0.15 28.58
N ALA A 45 -19.33 0.74 27.71
CA ALA A 45 -18.85 1.60 26.62
C ALA A 45 -18.05 2.81 27.13
N GLY A 46 -18.34 3.32 28.34
CA GLY A 46 -17.59 4.38 29.01
C GLY A 46 -16.26 3.94 29.65
N ALA A 47 -16.06 2.65 29.91
CA ALA A 47 -14.88 2.10 30.60
C ALA A 47 -13.81 1.52 29.65
N SER A 48 -13.92 1.76 28.35
CA SER A 48 -12.97 1.22 27.36
C SER A 48 -11.63 1.92 27.43
N GLU A 49 -10.55 1.15 27.56
CA GLU A 49 -9.19 1.68 27.38
C GLU A 49 -9.02 2.20 25.97
N ARG A 50 -8.75 3.50 25.84
CA ARG A 50 -8.61 4.17 24.54
C ARG A 50 -7.15 4.35 24.21
N ARG A 51 -6.82 4.18 22.91
CA ARG A 51 -5.47 4.36 22.38
C ARG A 51 -5.54 5.27 21.17
N ASP A 52 -4.50 6.07 20.99
CA ASP A 52 -4.42 6.95 19.84
C ASP A 52 -4.03 6.20 18.55
N VAL A 53 -4.12 6.91 17.43
CA VAL A 53 -3.84 6.34 16.12
C VAL A 53 -2.36 5.98 15.95
N ALA A 54 -1.46 6.84 16.41
CA ALA A 54 -0.03 6.61 16.24
C ALA A 54 0.40 5.35 17.00
N GLU A 55 -0.06 5.20 18.25
CA GLU A 55 0.20 4.01 19.06
C GLU A 55 -0.36 2.73 18.41
N CYS A 56 -1.57 2.80 17.81
CA CYS A 56 -2.14 1.68 17.07
C CYS A 56 -1.30 1.30 15.86
N VAL A 57 -0.89 2.28 15.05
CA VAL A 57 -0.06 2.03 13.86
C VAL A 57 1.30 1.47 14.26
N GLU A 58 1.95 2.02 15.27
CA GLU A 58 3.21 1.50 15.80
C GLU A 58 3.08 0.05 16.30
N ALA A 59 1.96 -0.27 16.98
CA ALA A 59 1.70 -1.60 17.48
C ALA A 59 1.54 -2.65 16.38
N THR A 60 1.11 -2.27 15.16
CA THR A 60 0.98 -3.22 14.03
C THR A 60 2.32 -3.72 13.52
N ARG A 61 3.43 -3.00 13.78
CA ARG A 61 4.77 -3.28 13.26
C ARG A 61 5.84 -3.59 14.32
N LYS A 62 5.45 -3.79 15.59
CA LYS A 62 6.40 -4.08 16.67
C LYS A 62 7.25 -5.32 16.38
N LYS A 63 8.57 -5.10 16.42
CA LYS A 63 9.61 -6.14 16.20
C LYS A 63 9.91 -6.96 17.46
N ASP A 64 9.34 -6.62 18.62
CA ASP A 64 9.61 -7.25 19.92
C ASP A 64 8.94 -8.61 20.16
N GLY A 65 8.41 -9.22 19.09
CA GLY A 65 7.71 -10.50 19.16
C GLY A 65 6.26 -10.40 19.64
N ARG A 66 5.79 -9.21 20.03
CA ARG A 66 4.38 -8.96 20.34
C ARG A 66 3.65 -8.51 19.10
N ARG A 67 2.65 -9.25 18.68
CA ARG A 67 1.80 -8.86 17.55
C ARG A 67 0.50 -8.27 18.04
N SER A 68 0.01 -7.29 17.31
CA SER A 68 -1.28 -6.66 17.54
C SER A 68 -2.19 -6.94 16.35
N VAL A 69 -3.47 -7.10 16.63
CA VAL A 69 -4.50 -7.24 15.60
C VAL A 69 -5.39 -6.01 15.64
N VAL A 70 -5.63 -5.40 14.48
CA VAL A 70 -6.61 -4.32 14.32
C VAL A 70 -7.90 -4.91 13.78
N VAL A 71 -9.00 -4.62 14.46
CA VAL A 71 -10.35 -5.10 14.13
C VAL A 71 -11.22 -3.93 13.70
N ASP A 72 -11.64 -3.94 12.46
CA ASP A 72 -12.56 -2.94 11.90
C ASP A 72 -13.99 -3.48 11.96
N VAL A 73 -14.82 -2.89 12.81
CA VAL A 73 -16.24 -3.29 12.98
C VAL A 73 -17.19 -2.49 12.10
N ARG A 74 -16.68 -1.76 11.11
CA ARG A 74 -17.50 -1.08 10.10
C ARG A 74 -18.09 -2.09 9.13
N SER A 75 -19.12 -1.65 8.38
CA SER A 75 -19.70 -2.50 7.33
C SER A 75 -18.67 -2.84 6.24
N PRO A 76 -18.86 -3.96 5.50
CA PRO A 76 -17.95 -4.35 4.43
C PRO A 76 -17.65 -3.23 3.43
N GLY A 77 -18.66 -2.50 2.96
CA GLY A 77 -18.46 -1.40 2.02
C GLY A 77 -17.73 -0.17 2.63
N GLU A 78 -17.85 0.06 3.96
CA GLU A 78 -17.01 1.07 4.63
C GLU A 78 -15.54 0.60 4.69
N TYR A 79 -15.31 -0.69 4.90
CA TYR A 79 -13.98 -1.30 4.96
C TYR A 79 -13.30 -1.33 3.58
N GLU A 80 -14.01 -1.79 2.54
CA GLU A 80 -13.52 -1.86 1.16
C GLU A 80 -13.10 -0.50 0.62
N LYS A 81 -13.82 0.56 1.01
CA LYS A 81 -13.48 1.93 0.63
C LYS A 81 -12.10 2.35 1.15
N GLY A 82 -11.73 1.87 2.33
CA GLY A 82 -10.42 2.10 2.94
C GLY A 82 -10.42 1.71 4.41
N HIS A 83 -9.32 1.14 4.87
CA HIS A 83 -9.13 0.67 6.25
C HIS A 83 -7.68 0.88 6.69
N ILE A 84 -7.37 0.61 7.96
CA ILE A 84 -5.98 0.56 8.46
C ILE A 84 -5.31 -0.66 7.82
N PRO A 85 -4.13 -0.52 7.20
CA PRO A 85 -3.41 -1.64 6.60
C PRO A 85 -3.28 -2.83 7.56
N GLY A 86 -3.65 -4.03 7.08
CA GLY A 86 -3.63 -5.25 7.89
C GLY A 86 -4.78 -5.40 8.89
N ALA A 87 -5.75 -4.48 8.94
CA ALA A 87 -6.93 -4.65 9.77
C ALA A 87 -7.84 -5.78 9.24
N VAL A 88 -8.44 -6.52 10.15
CA VAL A 88 -9.44 -7.55 9.85
C VAL A 88 -10.83 -6.95 9.95
N ASN A 89 -11.68 -7.18 8.94
CA ASN A 89 -13.07 -6.75 9.02
C ASN A 89 -13.91 -7.78 9.79
N ALA A 90 -14.47 -7.37 10.92
CA ALA A 90 -15.46 -8.12 11.71
C ALA A 90 -16.71 -7.24 11.85
N PRO A 91 -17.56 -7.15 10.81
CA PRO A 91 -18.59 -6.13 10.71
C PRO A 91 -19.71 -6.35 11.70
N LEU A 92 -19.99 -5.32 12.50
CA LEU A 92 -21.15 -5.30 13.40
C LEU A 92 -22.47 -5.24 12.61
N PHE A 93 -22.44 -4.63 11.43
CA PHE A 93 -23.57 -4.46 10.51
C PHE A 93 -23.16 -4.76 9.07
N GLY A 94 -24.05 -5.38 8.30
CA GLY A 94 -23.98 -5.37 6.85
C GLY A 94 -24.21 -3.95 6.28
N ASN A 95 -24.04 -3.78 4.96
CA ASN A 95 -24.17 -2.48 4.31
C ASN A 95 -25.58 -1.88 4.46
N ASP A 96 -26.62 -2.70 4.22
CA ASP A 96 -28.02 -2.27 4.28
C ASP A 96 -28.46 -2.00 5.73
N GLU A 97 -28.05 -2.84 6.65
CA GLU A 97 -28.29 -2.68 8.09
C GLU A 97 -27.66 -1.39 8.62
N ARG A 98 -26.42 -1.13 8.21
CA ARG A 98 -25.70 0.13 8.53
C ARG A 98 -26.44 1.35 7.98
N ALA A 99 -27.00 1.26 6.75
CA ALA A 99 -27.77 2.32 6.14
C ALA A 99 -29.10 2.52 6.88
N ALA A 100 -29.79 1.45 7.25
CA ALA A 100 -31.06 1.49 8.01
C ALA A 100 -30.87 2.13 9.39
N VAL A 101 -29.82 1.69 10.15
CA VAL A 101 -29.48 2.29 11.46
C VAL A 101 -29.12 3.78 11.31
N GLY A 102 -28.37 4.15 10.26
CA GLY A 102 -28.01 5.54 9.98
C GLY A 102 -29.24 6.41 9.65
N THR A 103 -30.21 5.86 8.96
CA THR A 103 -31.47 6.53 8.65
C THR A 103 -32.35 6.68 9.90
N ALA A 104 -32.49 5.62 10.70
CA ALA A 104 -33.18 5.66 11.97
C ALA A 104 -32.63 6.73 12.92
N TYR A 105 -31.26 6.81 12.99
CA TYR A 105 -30.60 7.83 13.79
C TYR A 105 -30.99 9.27 13.39
N LYS A 106 -31.05 9.54 12.09
CA LYS A 106 -31.39 10.87 11.57
C LYS A 106 -32.89 11.21 11.71
N SER A 107 -33.79 10.24 11.53
CA SER A 107 -35.24 10.46 11.47
C SER A 107 -35.93 10.25 12.79
N LYS A 108 -35.46 9.34 13.63
CA LYS A 108 -36.11 8.91 14.87
C LYS A 108 -35.28 9.12 16.12
N GLY A 109 -34.00 9.52 15.96
CA GLY A 109 -33.09 9.78 17.04
C GLY A 109 -32.27 8.56 17.50
N ARG A 110 -31.46 8.78 18.54
CA ARG A 110 -30.45 7.83 19.04
C ARG A 110 -31.05 6.53 19.56
N GLY A 111 -32.14 6.62 20.36
CA GLY A 111 -32.76 5.46 21.00
C GLY A 111 -33.26 4.41 20.02
N GLU A 112 -34.10 4.84 19.05
CA GLU A 112 -34.64 3.96 17.99
C GLU A 112 -33.52 3.32 17.14
N ALA A 113 -32.47 4.12 16.81
CA ALA A 113 -31.34 3.62 16.08
C ALA A 113 -30.54 2.57 16.87
N MET A 114 -30.47 2.72 18.20
CA MET A 114 -29.82 1.75 19.08
C MET A 114 -30.57 0.42 19.11
N VAL A 115 -31.89 0.46 19.30
CA VAL A 115 -32.76 -0.74 19.30
C VAL A 115 -32.61 -1.50 17.98
N LEU A 116 -32.75 -0.78 16.87
CA LEU A 116 -32.58 -1.37 15.54
C LEU A 116 -31.17 -1.94 15.33
N GLY A 117 -30.15 -1.19 15.74
CA GLY A 117 -28.75 -1.64 15.62
C GLY A 117 -28.49 -2.90 16.42
N MET A 118 -29.11 -3.07 17.56
CA MET A 118 -28.97 -4.27 18.37
C MET A 118 -29.63 -5.49 17.76
N SER A 119 -30.84 -5.33 17.22
CA SER A 119 -31.53 -6.46 16.56
C SER A 119 -30.69 -7.01 15.38
N TYR A 120 -29.90 -6.17 14.72
CA TYR A 120 -28.95 -6.59 13.67
C TYR A 120 -27.63 -7.16 14.21
N ALA A 121 -27.13 -6.60 15.31
CA ALA A 121 -25.84 -6.99 15.87
C ALA A 121 -25.89 -8.32 16.63
N ALA A 122 -26.96 -8.55 17.39
CA ALA A 122 -27.06 -9.71 18.29
C ALA A 122 -26.75 -11.07 17.61
N PRO A 123 -27.30 -11.37 16.42
CA PRO A 123 -27.00 -12.64 15.74
C PRO A 123 -25.54 -12.80 15.29
N ARG A 124 -24.77 -11.70 15.23
CA ARG A 124 -23.40 -11.67 14.70
C ARG A 124 -22.30 -11.70 15.77
N LEU A 125 -22.67 -11.56 17.04
CA LEU A 125 -21.68 -11.41 18.12
C LEU A 125 -20.71 -12.59 18.21
N ASP A 126 -21.20 -13.83 18.10
CA ASP A 126 -20.34 -15.01 18.13
C ASP A 126 -19.45 -15.14 16.87
N GLU A 127 -19.95 -14.71 15.71
CA GLU A 127 -19.15 -14.64 14.48
C GLU A 127 -18.02 -13.63 14.60
N ILE A 128 -18.28 -12.46 15.17
CA ILE A 128 -17.25 -11.42 15.42
C ILE A 128 -16.16 -11.99 16.33
N VAL A 129 -16.51 -12.65 17.42
CA VAL A 129 -15.52 -13.27 18.33
C VAL A 129 -14.66 -14.27 17.58
N ARG A 130 -15.28 -15.22 16.86
CA ARG A 130 -14.54 -16.24 16.08
C ARG A 130 -13.62 -15.61 15.03
N THR A 131 -14.07 -14.58 14.34
CA THR A 131 -13.25 -13.86 13.35
C THR A 131 -12.02 -13.25 13.98
N VAL A 132 -12.16 -12.63 15.15
CA VAL A 132 -11.04 -12.02 15.87
C VAL A 132 -10.10 -13.07 16.46
N GLU A 133 -10.61 -14.18 16.98
CA GLU A 133 -9.81 -15.32 17.45
C GLU A 133 -8.95 -15.90 16.33
N ALA A 134 -9.56 -16.20 15.19
CA ALA A 134 -8.85 -16.71 14.01
C ALA A 134 -7.77 -15.73 13.51
N ALA A 135 -8.04 -14.44 13.53
CA ALA A 135 -7.05 -13.40 13.17
C ALA A 135 -5.86 -13.38 14.16
N CYS A 136 -6.13 -13.54 15.45
CA CYS A 136 -5.10 -13.63 16.47
C CYS A 136 -4.24 -14.89 16.33
N GLU A 137 -4.85 -16.02 16.01
CA GLU A 137 -4.16 -17.29 15.77
C GLU A 137 -3.27 -17.21 14.53
N ALA A 138 -3.80 -16.71 13.41
CA ALA A 138 -3.05 -16.51 12.18
C ALA A 138 -1.85 -15.56 12.37
N ALA A 139 -2.04 -14.47 13.11
CA ALA A 139 -0.95 -13.55 13.46
C ALA A 139 0.10 -14.22 14.37
N SER A 140 -0.30 -15.13 15.25
CA SER A 140 0.62 -15.88 16.12
C SER A 140 1.41 -16.94 15.33
N ALA A 141 0.77 -17.68 14.43
CA ALA A 141 1.39 -18.72 13.60
C ALA A 141 2.47 -18.18 12.67
N SER A 142 2.23 -17.00 12.06
CA SER A 142 3.23 -16.33 11.20
C SER A 142 4.51 -15.92 11.94
N SER A 143 4.51 -15.91 13.28
CA SER A 143 5.70 -15.58 14.09
C SER A 143 6.57 -16.79 14.40
N SER A 144 6.00 -18.00 14.45
CA SER A 144 6.77 -19.24 14.68
C SER A 144 7.56 -19.63 13.44
N ALA A 145 6.97 -19.49 12.24
CA ALA A 145 7.64 -19.78 10.97
C ALA A 145 8.85 -18.86 10.68
N ALA A 146 8.86 -17.62 11.19
CA ALA A 146 9.97 -16.68 11.01
C ALA A 146 11.14 -16.91 11.99
N ARG A 147 11.00 -17.80 12.99
CA ARG A 147 11.99 -18.06 14.04
C ARG A 147 12.74 -19.39 13.90
N GLU A 148 12.44 -20.21 12.91
CA GLU A 148 13.16 -21.48 12.68
C GLU A 148 14.62 -21.30 12.20
N GLY A 149 15.15 -20.06 12.15
CA GLY A 149 16.53 -19.73 11.80
C GLY A 149 17.40 -19.10 12.91
N GLU A 150 16.87 -18.83 14.11
CA GLU A 150 17.65 -18.25 15.22
C GLU A 150 17.62 -19.17 16.44
N GLU A 151 18.71 -19.93 16.61
CA GLU A 151 19.03 -20.65 17.85
C GLU A 151 19.48 -19.66 18.92
N ASP A 152 18.56 -19.10 19.72
CA ASP A 152 18.88 -18.62 21.05
C ASP A 152 17.65 -18.74 21.97
N GLY A 153 17.78 -19.71 22.87
CA GLY A 153 16.75 -20.09 23.82
C GLY A 153 16.48 -19.02 24.88
N LYS A 154 15.34 -18.36 24.80
CA LYS A 154 14.53 -17.98 25.96
C LYS A 154 13.07 -17.84 25.52
N GLY A 155 12.29 -18.86 25.88
CA GLY A 155 10.87 -18.97 25.54
C GLY A 155 10.03 -17.90 26.19
N GLY A 156 9.46 -17.06 25.37
CA GLY A 156 8.27 -16.29 25.65
C GLY A 156 7.31 -16.55 24.50
N GLY A 157 6.24 -17.29 24.72
CA GLY A 157 5.24 -17.60 23.71
C GLY A 157 4.72 -16.32 23.05
N GLY A 158 5.13 -16.09 21.79
CA GLY A 158 4.83 -14.89 21.01
C GLY A 158 3.39 -14.85 20.49
N GLY A 159 2.39 -14.97 21.39
CA GLY A 159 0.98 -14.80 21.04
C GLY A 159 0.61 -13.33 20.84
N VAL A 160 -0.46 -13.05 20.09
CA VAL A 160 -1.07 -11.71 19.99
C VAL A 160 -1.47 -11.27 21.40
N SER A 161 -0.96 -10.12 21.85
CA SER A 161 -1.26 -9.58 23.16
C SER A 161 -2.28 -8.45 23.13
N ASP A 162 -2.34 -7.70 22.04
CA ASP A 162 -3.14 -6.49 21.93
C ASP A 162 -4.11 -6.59 20.75
N VAL A 163 -5.36 -6.21 20.98
CA VAL A 163 -6.39 -6.11 19.94
C VAL A 163 -6.95 -4.68 19.93
N TYR A 164 -6.84 -4.01 18.82
CA TYR A 164 -7.35 -2.65 18.62
C TYR A 164 -8.67 -2.69 17.85
N VAL A 165 -9.74 -2.29 18.49
CA VAL A 165 -11.09 -2.29 17.89
C VAL A 165 -11.44 -0.89 17.42
N MET A 166 -11.82 -0.76 16.15
CA MET A 166 -12.21 0.51 15.60
C MET A 166 -13.56 0.47 14.88
N CYS A 167 -14.25 1.59 14.91
CA CYS A 167 -15.35 1.90 14.00
C CYS A 167 -15.08 3.24 13.29
N PHE A 168 -16.09 3.88 12.71
CA PHE A 168 -15.84 5.13 11.96
C PHE A 168 -15.31 6.29 12.81
N ARG A 169 -15.78 6.44 14.08
CA ARG A 169 -15.38 7.54 14.98
C ARG A 169 -14.85 7.09 16.34
N GLY A 170 -14.64 5.81 16.57
CA GLY A 170 -14.23 5.29 17.88
C GLY A 170 -15.34 5.39 18.94
N GLY A 171 -16.60 5.37 18.51
CA GLY A 171 -17.76 5.51 19.38
C GLY A 171 -18.40 4.16 19.76
N MET A 172 -19.71 4.16 19.96
CA MET A 172 -20.48 3.04 20.51
C MET A 172 -20.21 1.69 19.85
N ARG A 173 -20.18 1.61 18.51
CA ARG A 173 -19.94 0.34 17.80
C ARG A 173 -18.64 -0.35 18.25
N SER A 174 -17.52 0.38 18.26
CA SER A 174 -16.23 -0.18 18.67
C SER A 174 -16.16 -0.41 20.18
N SER A 175 -16.81 0.44 21.00
CA SER A 175 -16.83 0.23 22.44
C SER A 175 -17.63 -1.02 22.85
N CYS A 176 -18.78 -1.27 22.21
CA CYS A 176 -19.58 -2.49 22.42
C CYS A 176 -18.81 -3.75 22.05
N VAL A 177 -18.20 -3.79 20.85
CA VAL A 177 -17.39 -4.94 20.45
C VAL A 177 -16.16 -5.09 21.32
N GLY A 178 -15.50 -3.99 21.70
CA GLY A 178 -14.36 -4.02 22.60
C GLY A 178 -14.70 -4.60 23.99
N TRP A 179 -15.90 -4.30 24.49
CA TRP A 179 -16.39 -4.93 25.71
C TRP A 179 -16.65 -6.42 25.52
N LEU A 180 -17.35 -6.82 24.46
CA LEU A 180 -17.62 -8.22 24.13
C LEU A 180 -16.34 -9.04 24.07
N LEU A 181 -15.31 -8.53 23.38
CA LEU A 181 -14.03 -9.21 23.24
C LEU A 181 -13.29 -9.33 24.60
N ARG A 182 -13.40 -8.34 25.48
CA ARG A 182 -12.83 -8.44 26.84
C ARG A 182 -13.46 -9.57 27.66
N GLU A 183 -14.78 -9.72 27.56
CA GLU A 183 -15.51 -10.79 28.25
C GLU A 183 -15.21 -12.19 27.69
N ARG A 184 -15.09 -12.28 26.35
CA ARG A 184 -14.97 -13.58 25.66
C ARG A 184 -13.50 -14.02 25.43
N MET A 185 -12.54 -13.09 25.50
CA MET A 185 -11.12 -13.35 25.25
C MET A 185 -10.25 -12.91 26.45
N PRO A 186 -10.47 -13.50 27.64
CA PRO A 186 -9.68 -13.16 28.82
C PRO A 186 -8.20 -13.48 28.58
N GLY A 187 -7.32 -12.57 28.95
CA GLY A 187 -5.88 -12.68 28.68
C GLY A 187 -5.37 -11.87 27.50
N ARG A 188 -6.26 -11.22 26.74
CA ARG A 188 -5.90 -10.24 25.72
C ARG A 188 -6.21 -8.81 26.16
N ARG A 189 -5.37 -7.87 25.80
CA ARG A 189 -5.63 -6.44 26.04
C ARG A 189 -6.44 -5.89 24.88
N ILE A 190 -7.64 -5.45 25.18
CA ILE A 190 -8.58 -4.94 24.19
C ILE A 190 -8.66 -3.42 24.30
N HIS A 191 -8.23 -2.74 23.26
CA HIS A 191 -8.20 -1.29 23.15
C HIS A 191 -9.24 -0.79 22.15
N VAL A 192 -9.81 0.39 22.39
CA VAL A 192 -10.67 1.08 21.41
C VAL A 192 -9.87 2.21 20.79
N LEU A 193 -9.80 2.23 19.45
CA LEU A 193 -9.08 3.28 18.73
C LEU A 193 -9.82 4.61 18.83
N GLU A 194 -9.17 5.61 19.44
CA GLU A 194 -9.69 6.96 19.56
C GLU A 194 -9.85 7.62 18.20
N GLY A 195 -10.99 8.29 17.97
CA GLY A 195 -11.31 8.86 16.66
C GLY A 195 -11.64 7.84 15.57
N GLY A 196 -11.37 6.55 15.79
CA GLY A 196 -11.60 5.46 14.86
C GLY A 196 -10.97 5.68 13.49
N TYR A 197 -11.58 5.15 12.43
CA TYR A 197 -11.09 5.32 11.06
C TYR A 197 -11.00 6.79 10.63
N LYS A 198 -11.92 7.64 11.06
CA LYS A 198 -11.86 9.09 10.77
C LYS A 198 -10.59 9.72 11.37
N GLY A 199 -10.23 9.34 12.59
CA GLY A 199 -8.98 9.75 13.24
C GLY A 199 -7.75 9.26 12.47
N PHE A 200 -7.73 7.98 12.12
CA PHE A 200 -6.67 7.40 11.29
C PHE A 200 -6.55 8.11 9.93
N ARG A 201 -7.66 8.34 9.23
CA ARG A 201 -7.61 9.03 7.93
C ARG A 201 -7.11 10.47 8.05
N ARG A 202 -7.46 11.18 9.12
CA ARG A 202 -6.88 12.49 9.42
C ARG A 202 -5.37 12.40 9.65
N TRP A 203 -4.91 11.42 10.43
CA TRP A 203 -3.49 11.15 10.65
C TRP A 203 -2.72 10.87 9.34
N VAL A 204 -3.32 10.11 8.41
CA VAL A 204 -2.76 9.87 7.06
C VAL A 204 -2.69 11.18 6.27
N LEU A 205 -3.77 11.95 6.21
CA LEU A 205 -3.84 13.20 5.43
C LEU A 205 -2.91 14.29 5.96
N GLU A 206 -2.73 14.38 7.27
CA GLU A 206 -1.77 15.29 7.89
C GLU A 206 -0.34 14.96 7.47
N ARG A 207 -0.01 13.69 7.28
CA ARG A 207 1.30 13.27 6.79
C ARG A 207 1.50 13.47 5.31
N CYS A 208 0.47 13.36 4.50
CA CYS A 208 0.52 13.67 3.07
C CYS A 208 0.58 15.19 2.81
N GLY A 209 -0.25 15.96 3.51
CA GLY A 209 -0.59 17.35 3.14
C GLY A 209 0.37 18.43 3.65
N THR A 210 1.29 18.13 4.57
CA THR A 210 2.20 19.14 5.16
C THR A 210 3.59 19.10 4.51
N GLU A 211 4.36 20.20 4.62
CA GLU A 211 5.77 20.18 4.23
C GLU A 211 6.60 19.15 4.99
N SER A 212 6.16 18.82 6.21
CA SER A 212 6.69 17.73 7.03
C SER A 212 6.03 16.37 6.77
N GLY A 213 5.11 16.25 5.82
CA GLY A 213 4.25 15.10 5.60
C GLY A 213 4.96 13.81 5.21
N PHE A 214 6.07 13.90 4.52
CA PHE A 214 7.02 12.82 4.26
C PHE A 214 8.40 13.28 4.75
N PRO A 215 8.65 13.32 6.08
CA PRO A 215 9.93 13.78 6.60
C PRO A 215 11.06 12.94 6.05
N ALA A 216 12.20 13.58 5.83
CA ALA A 216 13.37 12.97 5.21
C ALA A 216 13.56 11.50 5.60
N PRO A 217 13.45 10.55 4.70
CA PRO A 217 14.67 10.01 4.15
C PRO A 217 14.94 10.55 2.76
N ARG A 218 16.20 10.44 2.31
CA ARG A 218 16.59 10.76 0.96
C ARG A 218 15.93 9.76 0.00
N VAL A 219 15.30 10.27 -1.05
CA VAL A 219 14.65 9.42 -2.06
C VAL A 219 15.62 9.10 -3.18
N CYS A 220 15.82 7.83 -3.45
CA CYS A 220 16.47 7.32 -4.65
C CYS A 220 15.41 6.74 -5.58
N VAL A 221 15.26 7.33 -6.77
CA VAL A 221 14.27 6.88 -7.75
C VAL A 221 14.88 5.84 -8.68
N ILE A 222 14.26 4.67 -8.78
CA ILE A 222 14.64 3.63 -9.73
C ILE A 222 13.79 3.77 -10.99
N GLY A 223 14.42 4.23 -12.07
CA GLY A 223 13.82 4.42 -13.39
C GLY A 223 14.36 3.42 -14.41
N GLY A 224 13.81 3.46 -15.59
CA GLY A 224 14.22 2.59 -16.70
C GLY A 224 13.03 2.17 -17.55
N ARG A 225 13.30 1.81 -18.79
CA ARG A 225 12.29 1.41 -19.78
C ARG A 225 11.53 0.16 -19.32
N THR A 226 10.43 -0.16 -20.00
CA THR A 226 9.63 -1.35 -19.72
C THR A 226 10.47 -2.63 -19.90
N GLY A 227 10.34 -3.57 -18.95
CA GLY A 227 11.05 -4.86 -18.97
C GLY A 227 12.49 -4.83 -18.43
N VAL A 228 13.00 -3.70 -17.92
CA VAL A 228 14.35 -3.64 -17.31
C VAL A 228 14.42 -4.23 -15.89
N GLY A 229 13.31 -4.70 -15.31
CA GLY A 229 13.29 -5.34 -13.99
C GLY A 229 13.28 -4.39 -12.80
N LYS A 230 12.71 -3.18 -12.91
CA LYS A 230 12.61 -2.22 -11.79
C LYS A 230 12.03 -2.83 -10.52
N THR A 231 10.89 -3.50 -10.65
CA THR A 231 10.20 -4.14 -9.51
C THR A 231 11.04 -5.26 -8.91
N ARG A 232 11.75 -6.06 -9.73
CA ARG A 232 12.70 -7.09 -9.25
C ARG A 232 13.83 -6.45 -8.45
N ALA A 233 14.41 -5.35 -8.94
CA ALA A 233 15.45 -4.60 -8.22
C ALA A 233 14.96 -4.11 -6.85
N LEU A 234 13.75 -3.54 -6.78
CA LEU A 234 13.16 -3.08 -5.52
C LEU A 234 12.92 -4.23 -4.54
N LEU A 235 12.37 -5.35 -5.02
CA LEU A 235 12.14 -6.53 -4.17
C LEU A 235 13.46 -7.13 -3.67
N ALA A 236 14.48 -7.20 -4.53
CA ALA A 236 15.81 -7.68 -4.15
C ALA A 236 16.51 -6.74 -3.14
N LEU A 237 16.39 -5.41 -3.30
CA LEU A 237 16.85 -4.43 -2.32
C LEU A 237 16.14 -4.61 -0.97
N ARG A 238 14.82 -4.79 -0.99
CA ARG A 238 14.04 -5.05 0.23
C ARG A 238 14.49 -6.35 0.93
N ALA A 239 14.80 -7.40 0.18
CA ALA A 239 15.32 -8.65 0.71
C ALA A 239 16.70 -8.50 1.37
N LYS A 240 17.51 -7.52 0.96
CA LYS A 240 18.79 -7.15 1.59
C LYS A 240 18.65 -6.18 2.77
N GLY A 241 17.40 -5.81 3.14
CA GLY A 241 17.12 -4.93 4.28
C GLY A 241 17.10 -3.44 3.97
N GLU A 242 17.12 -3.08 2.69
CA GLU A 242 16.98 -1.70 2.25
C GLU A 242 15.53 -1.21 2.34
N GLN A 243 15.35 0.10 2.48
CA GLN A 243 14.03 0.73 2.56
C GLN A 243 13.43 0.93 1.17
N VAL A 244 12.30 0.31 0.93
CA VAL A 244 11.66 0.29 -0.39
C VAL A 244 10.18 0.65 -0.28
N ILE A 245 9.71 1.55 -1.12
CA ILE A 245 8.29 1.78 -1.39
C ILE A 245 7.98 1.24 -2.78
N ASP A 246 7.26 0.14 -2.83
CA ASP A 246 6.80 -0.52 -4.05
C ASP A 246 5.40 0.01 -4.42
N LEU A 247 5.37 1.09 -5.21
CA LEU A 247 4.12 1.76 -5.59
C LEU A 247 3.23 0.86 -6.44
N GLU A 248 3.80 0.08 -7.34
CA GLU A 248 3.08 -0.87 -8.20
C GLU A 248 2.49 -2.03 -7.38
N GLY A 249 3.28 -2.59 -6.46
CA GLY A 249 2.83 -3.65 -5.56
C GLY A 249 1.70 -3.19 -4.64
N LEU A 250 1.84 -2.01 -4.01
CA LEU A 250 0.79 -1.43 -3.16
C LEU A 250 -0.50 -1.09 -3.93
N ALA A 251 -0.40 -0.83 -5.23
CA ALA A 251 -1.54 -0.58 -6.11
C ALA A 251 -2.15 -1.86 -6.70
N ASN A 252 -1.56 -3.04 -6.52
CA ASN A 252 -1.87 -4.26 -7.26
C ASN A 252 -1.88 -4.03 -8.79
N HIS A 253 -0.89 -3.28 -9.32
CA HIS A 253 -0.88 -2.86 -10.71
C HIS A 253 0.53 -2.52 -11.20
N ALA A 254 0.98 -3.14 -12.28
CA ALA A 254 2.31 -2.95 -12.84
C ALA A 254 2.41 -1.77 -13.84
N GLY A 255 1.89 -0.60 -13.50
CA GLY A 255 2.09 0.67 -14.22
C GLY A 255 1.65 0.76 -15.69
N SER A 256 1.42 -0.37 -16.38
CA SER A 256 1.11 -0.44 -17.82
C SER A 256 -0.36 -0.73 -18.13
N ALA A 257 -0.78 -0.73 -19.40
CA ALA A 257 -2.13 -1.17 -19.78
C ALA A 257 -2.41 -2.65 -19.41
N PHE A 258 -1.38 -3.44 -19.20
CA PHE A 258 -1.42 -4.84 -18.81
C PHE A 258 -1.25 -5.03 -17.28
N GLY A 259 -1.01 -3.97 -16.55
CA GLY A 259 -0.59 -4.02 -15.15
C GLY A 259 -1.58 -4.65 -14.17
N TRP A 260 -2.82 -4.89 -14.59
CA TRP A 260 -3.87 -5.52 -13.81
C TRP A 260 -4.01 -7.04 -14.07
N VAL A 261 -3.41 -7.56 -15.16
CA VAL A 261 -3.53 -8.96 -15.56
C VAL A 261 -2.87 -9.87 -14.53
N GLY A 262 -3.60 -10.90 -14.08
CA GLY A 262 -3.13 -11.85 -13.06
C GLY A 262 -2.96 -11.27 -11.66
N ARG A 263 -3.50 -10.07 -11.37
CA ARG A 263 -3.37 -9.41 -10.09
C ARG A 263 -4.72 -9.26 -9.38
N ALA A 264 -4.68 -9.19 -8.06
CA ALA A 264 -5.86 -8.85 -7.27
C ALA A 264 -6.42 -7.47 -7.68
N PRO A 265 -7.72 -7.20 -7.44
CA PRO A 265 -8.31 -5.89 -7.71
C PRO A 265 -7.53 -4.76 -7.04
N GLN A 266 -7.39 -3.65 -7.75
CA GLN A 266 -6.74 -2.46 -7.20
C GLN A 266 -7.50 -1.93 -5.98
N PRO A 267 -6.79 -1.46 -4.94
CA PRO A 267 -7.42 -0.73 -3.85
C PRO A 267 -8.06 0.57 -4.36
N THR A 268 -8.91 1.18 -3.54
CA THR A 268 -9.33 2.55 -3.78
C THR A 268 -8.14 3.50 -3.61
N SER A 269 -8.19 4.69 -4.21
CA SER A 269 -7.13 5.70 -3.99
C SER A 269 -7.00 6.10 -2.51
N GLU A 270 -8.10 6.04 -1.74
CA GLU A 270 -8.07 6.27 -0.29
C GLU A 270 -7.27 5.18 0.43
N HIS A 271 -7.54 3.91 0.12
CA HIS A 271 -6.81 2.79 0.74
C HIS A 271 -5.36 2.74 0.29
N TYR A 272 -5.10 2.98 -0.99
CA TYR A 272 -3.73 3.10 -1.51
C TYR A 272 -2.90 4.18 -0.78
N SER A 273 -3.49 5.36 -0.55
CA SER A 273 -2.85 6.40 0.26
C SER A 273 -2.58 5.94 1.69
N ASN A 274 -3.49 5.15 2.30
CA ASN A 274 -3.28 4.57 3.63
C ASN A 274 -2.07 3.61 3.63
N LEU A 275 -1.97 2.73 2.62
CA LEU A 275 -0.86 1.79 2.47
C LEU A 275 0.49 2.52 2.33
N VAL A 276 0.58 3.47 1.40
CA VAL A 276 1.82 4.22 1.12
C VAL A 276 2.29 4.99 2.36
N VAL A 277 1.37 5.70 3.05
CA VAL A 277 1.73 6.49 4.24
C VAL A 277 2.15 5.62 5.41
N CYS A 278 1.50 4.47 5.60
CA CYS A 278 1.90 3.54 6.66
C CYS A 278 3.28 2.92 6.37
N GLU A 279 3.59 2.56 5.12
CA GLU A 279 4.95 2.10 4.76
C GLU A 279 5.98 3.20 5.02
N TRP A 280 5.71 4.43 4.57
CA TRP A 280 6.61 5.56 4.75
C TRP A 280 6.86 5.91 6.21
N HIS A 281 5.82 5.82 7.06
CA HIS A 281 5.91 6.17 8.48
C HIS A 281 7.02 5.42 9.24
N PHE A 282 7.32 4.20 8.80
CA PHE A 282 8.33 3.35 9.43
C PHE A 282 9.73 3.46 8.80
N MET A 283 9.92 4.35 7.83
CA MET A 283 11.23 4.55 7.23
C MET A 283 12.17 5.33 8.16
N ASP A 284 13.41 4.87 8.27
CA ASP A 284 14.48 5.56 8.98
C ASP A 284 14.86 6.84 8.20
N PRO A 285 14.75 8.03 8.79
CA PRO A 285 15.06 9.28 8.11
C PRO A 285 16.53 9.43 7.68
N ASN A 286 17.44 8.64 8.24
CA ASN A 286 18.86 8.69 7.95
C ASN A 286 19.29 7.76 6.82
N LYS A 287 18.38 6.95 6.30
CA LYS A 287 18.64 6.00 5.20
C LYS A 287 17.97 6.43 3.90
N TRP A 288 18.44 5.87 2.80
CA TRP A 288 17.76 6.01 1.51
C TRP A 288 16.43 5.24 1.48
N VAL A 289 15.46 5.79 0.77
CA VAL A 289 14.25 5.06 0.35
C VAL A 289 14.28 4.91 -1.16
N PHE A 290 14.26 3.67 -1.61
CA PHE A 290 14.18 3.32 -3.03
C PHE A 290 12.70 3.26 -3.45
N ILE A 291 12.38 3.92 -4.56
CA ILE A 291 11.02 4.02 -5.08
C ILE A 291 11.02 3.98 -6.61
N GLU A 292 9.98 3.43 -7.23
CA GLU A 292 9.86 3.42 -8.69
C GLU A 292 9.63 4.81 -9.29
N ASP A 293 10.13 5.01 -10.53
CA ASP A 293 9.85 6.22 -11.33
C ASP A 293 8.45 6.14 -11.97
N GLU A 294 7.44 6.28 -11.13
CA GLU A 294 6.05 6.22 -11.55
C GLU A 294 5.44 7.59 -11.84
N GLY A 295 4.32 7.59 -12.56
CA GLY A 295 3.50 8.76 -12.82
C GLY A 295 2.67 9.18 -11.60
N PRO A 296 1.83 10.24 -11.76
CA PRO A 296 0.92 10.67 -10.71
C PRO A 296 -0.21 9.65 -10.44
N HIS A 297 -0.29 8.61 -11.26
CA HIS A 297 -1.25 7.51 -11.12
C HIS A 297 -0.60 6.18 -11.43
N VAL A 298 -0.91 5.16 -10.61
CA VAL A 298 -0.60 3.75 -10.85
C VAL A 298 -1.92 3.02 -11.08
N GLY A 299 -2.24 2.75 -12.33
CA GLY A 299 -3.58 2.32 -12.72
C GLY A 299 -4.65 3.35 -12.32
N ARG A 300 -5.59 2.96 -11.44
CA ARG A 300 -6.64 3.84 -10.89
C ARG A 300 -6.24 4.55 -9.59
N CYS A 301 -5.13 4.15 -8.98
CA CYS A 301 -4.65 4.72 -7.74
C CYS A 301 -3.90 6.03 -7.98
N SER A 302 -4.22 7.07 -7.21
CA SER A 302 -3.52 8.35 -7.27
C SER A 302 -2.36 8.35 -6.29
N VAL A 303 -1.16 8.68 -6.76
CA VAL A 303 -0.01 8.96 -5.90
C VAL A 303 -0.22 10.33 -5.24
N ASP A 304 0.09 10.43 -3.95
CA ASP A 304 -0.03 11.72 -3.25
C ASP A 304 0.82 12.80 -3.96
N PRO A 305 0.27 14.01 -4.20
CA PRO A 305 0.99 15.05 -4.93
C PRO A 305 2.32 15.45 -4.32
N LYS A 306 2.45 15.44 -2.98
CA LYS A 306 3.71 15.78 -2.28
C LYS A 306 4.76 14.68 -2.43
N LEU A 307 4.33 13.41 -2.33
CA LEU A 307 5.21 12.28 -2.63
C LEU A 307 5.68 12.33 -4.09
N PHE A 308 4.75 12.56 -5.02
CA PHE A 308 5.09 12.70 -6.43
C PHE A 308 6.07 13.85 -6.69
N GLU A 309 5.86 15.03 -6.08
CA GLU A 309 6.81 16.15 -6.17
C GLU A 309 8.19 15.76 -5.63
N ARG A 310 8.23 15.04 -4.50
CA ARG A 310 9.48 14.55 -3.92
C ARG A 310 10.21 13.56 -4.82
N MET A 311 9.49 12.63 -5.44
CA MET A 311 10.05 11.71 -6.45
C MET A 311 10.63 12.48 -7.65
N ARG A 312 9.93 13.53 -8.10
CA ARG A 312 10.38 14.37 -9.25
C ARG A 312 11.57 15.24 -8.91
N SER A 313 11.78 15.57 -7.65
CA SER A 313 12.92 16.34 -7.14
C SER A 313 13.98 15.49 -6.44
N ALA A 314 13.91 14.16 -6.59
CA ALA A 314 14.84 13.25 -5.96
C ALA A 314 16.30 13.55 -6.37
N PRO A 315 17.23 13.61 -5.39
CA PRO A 315 18.62 13.96 -5.65
C PRO A 315 19.35 12.90 -6.49
N LEU A 316 18.90 11.64 -6.42
CA LEU A 316 19.49 10.52 -7.14
C LEU A 316 18.42 9.76 -7.91
N VAL A 317 18.69 9.50 -9.19
CA VAL A 317 17.91 8.65 -10.06
C VAL A 317 18.82 7.58 -10.65
N LEU A 318 18.51 6.35 -10.38
CA LEU A 318 19.18 5.20 -10.98
C LEU A 318 18.40 4.76 -12.20
N ARG A 319 18.97 4.95 -13.39
CA ARG A 319 18.35 4.52 -14.64
C ARG A 319 18.85 3.13 -14.99
N MET A 320 17.98 2.14 -14.82
CA MET A 320 18.29 0.77 -15.22
C MET A 320 18.33 0.63 -16.73
N VAL A 321 19.38 -0.01 -17.24
CA VAL A 321 19.62 -0.25 -18.66
C VAL A 321 19.82 -1.75 -18.90
N ALA A 322 19.05 -2.32 -19.81
CA ALA A 322 19.15 -3.74 -20.17
C ALA A 322 19.10 -3.89 -21.71
N SER A 323 19.70 -4.97 -22.22
CA SER A 323 19.58 -5.31 -23.65
C SER A 323 18.14 -5.58 -24.04
N ARG A 324 17.83 -5.47 -25.32
CA ARG A 324 16.48 -5.73 -25.83
C ARG A 324 16.04 -7.17 -25.53
N GLU A 325 16.93 -8.13 -25.70
CA GLU A 325 16.71 -9.56 -25.46
C GLU A 325 16.35 -9.82 -24.00
N LEU A 326 17.13 -9.25 -23.06
CA LEU A 326 16.89 -9.40 -21.64
C LEU A 326 15.54 -8.78 -21.23
N ARG A 327 15.17 -7.65 -21.83
CA ARG A 327 13.88 -6.98 -21.58
C ARG A 327 12.71 -7.80 -22.08
N LEU A 328 12.84 -8.41 -23.29
CA LEU A 328 11.82 -9.30 -23.85
C LEU A 328 11.61 -10.52 -22.95
N GLN A 329 12.71 -11.16 -22.54
CA GLN A 329 12.65 -12.31 -21.63
C GLN A 329 11.98 -11.93 -20.29
N THR A 330 12.35 -10.79 -19.72
CA THR A 330 11.73 -10.30 -18.47
C THR A 330 10.22 -10.11 -18.63
N LEU A 331 9.76 -9.55 -19.76
CA LEU A 331 8.33 -9.35 -19.99
C LEU A 331 7.58 -10.68 -20.16
N VAL A 332 8.17 -11.65 -20.86
CA VAL A 332 7.58 -12.98 -20.97
C VAL A 332 7.51 -13.65 -19.61
N ASP A 333 8.57 -13.56 -18.80
CA ASP A 333 8.60 -14.11 -17.43
C ASP A 333 7.58 -13.43 -16.51
N ASP A 334 7.30 -12.13 -16.67
CA ASP A 334 6.40 -11.37 -15.80
C ASP A 334 4.91 -11.54 -16.17
N TYR A 335 4.59 -11.79 -17.45
CA TYR A 335 3.22 -11.77 -17.96
C TYR A 335 2.71 -13.08 -18.55
N ALA A 336 3.60 -14.03 -18.87
CA ALA A 336 3.26 -15.26 -19.60
C ALA A 336 3.88 -16.52 -18.96
N THR A 337 3.94 -16.57 -17.62
CA THR A 337 4.32 -17.83 -16.93
C THR A 337 3.30 -18.92 -17.17
N SER A 338 3.70 -20.18 -17.06
CA SER A 338 2.79 -21.33 -17.19
C SER A 338 1.62 -21.27 -16.21
N GLU A 339 1.83 -20.72 -15.03
CA GLU A 339 0.79 -20.52 -14.02
C GLU A 339 -0.25 -19.50 -14.48
N LEU A 340 0.19 -18.32 -14.91
CA LEU A 340 -0.70 -17.26 -15.42
C LEU A 340 -1.45 -17.70 -16.68
N THR A 341 -0.79 -18.31 -17.64
CA THR A 341 -1.41 -18.74 -18.91
C THR A 341 -2.40 -19.90 -18.75
N SER A 342 -2.34 -20.60 -17.62
CA SER A 342 -3.31 -21.66 -17.27
C SER A 342 -4.61 -21.10 -16.69
N ASP A 343 -4.63 -19.83 -16.28
CA ASP A 343 -5.85 -19.17 -15.81
C ASP A 343 -6.77 -18.85 -17.00
N PRO A 344 -8.03 -19.36 -17.01
CA PRO A 344 -8.98 -19.07 -18.10
C PRO A 344 -9.23 -17.58 -18.34
N GLU A 345 -9.09 -16.73 -17.33
CA GLU A 345 -9.31 -15.30 -17.44
C GLU A 345 -8.09 -14.54 -18.02
N TRP A 346 -6.91 -15.16 -18.06
CA TRP A 346 -5.69 -14.52 -18.49
C TRP A 346 -5.75 -14.08 -19.99
N LEU A 347 -6.12 -14.97 -20.89
CA LEU A 347 -6.17 -14.66 -22.33
C LEU A 347 -7.22 -13.58 -22.66
N PRO A 348 -8.45 -13.62 -22.12
CA PRO A 348 -9.41 -12.52 -22.24
C PRO A 348 -8.85 -11.18 -21.74
N ALA A 349 -8.18 -11.18 -20.60
CA ALA A 349 -7.59 -9.97 -20.01
C ALA A 349 -6.47 -9.37 -20.87
N MET A 350 -5.62 -10.23 -21.44
CA MET A 350 -4.57 -9.81 -22.38
C MET A 350 -5.18 -9.20 -23.66
N ARG A 351 -6.20 -9.82 -24.23
CA ARG A 351 -6.93 -9.28 -25.40
C ARG A 351 -7.52 -7.90 -25.10
N GLU A 352 -8.23 -7.77 -23.98
CA GLU A 352 -8.83 -6.49 -23.55
C GLU A 352 -7.76 -5.39 -23.43
N SER A 353 -6.61 -5.73 -22.87
CA SER A 353 -5.49 -4.80 -22.70
C SER A 353 -4.89 -4.36 -24.03
N ILE A 354 -4.74 -5.27 -24.99
CA ILE A 354 -4.29 -4.97 -26.35
C ILE A 354 -5.30 -4.08 -27.09
N GLU A 355 -6.59 -4.38 -27.00
CA GLU A 355 -7.66 -3.59 -27.65
C GLU A 355 -7.71 -2.14 -27.11
N LYS A 356 -7.42 -1.90 -25.85
CA LYS A 356 -7.31 -0.54 -25.31
C LYS A 356 -6.23 0.31 -25.98
N LEU A 357 -5.27 -0.32 -26.64
CA LEU A 357 -4.17 0.36 -27.33
C LEU A 357 -4.47 0.72 -28.80
N VAL A 358 -5.62 0.31 -29.37
CA VAL A 358 -5.99 0.56 -30.79
C VAL A 358 -5.84 2.04 -31.17
N LYS A 359 -6.31 2.96 -30.34
CA LYS A 359 -6.20 4.42 -30.60
C LYS A 359 -4.77 4.95 -30.61
N ARG A 360 -3.82 4.18 -30.07
CA ARG A 360 -2.43 4.60 -29.92
C ARG A 360 -1.48 3.91 -30.87
N LEU A 361 -1.73 2.63 -31.16
CA LEU A 361 -0.91 1.78 -32.02
C LEU A 361 -1.45 1.70 -33.47
N GLY A 362 -2.74 1.98 -33.67
CA GLY A 362 -3.44 1.73 -34.93
C GLY A 362 -4.00 0.30 -35.03
N GLY A 363 -5.06 0.14 -35.80
CA GLY A 363 -5.78 -1.14 -35.90
C GLY A 363 -4.93 -2.28 -36.47
N ASP A 364 -4.12 -2.01 -37.50
CA ASP A 364 -3.31 -3.02 -38.18
C ASP A 364 -2.25 -3.61 -37.23
N ARG A 365 -1.55 -2.78 -36.46
CA ARG A 365 -0.54 -3.26 -35.47
C ARG A 365 -1.20 -4.07 -34.35
N VAL A 366 -2.35 -3.60 -33.88
CA VAL A 366 -3.10 -4.32 -32.82
C VAL A 366 -3.57 -5.68 -33.35
N ALA A 367 -4.04 -5.78 -34.60
CA ALA A 367 -4.43 -7.05 -35.19
C ALA A 367 -3.25 -8.04 -35.23
N VAL A 368 -2.07 -7.60 -35.69
CA VAL A 368 -0.86 -8.44 -35.68
C VAL A 368 -0.48 -8.91 -34.31
N ILE A 369 -0.48 -8.01 -33.30
CA ILE A 369 -0.14 -8.36 -31.89
C ILE A 369 -1.14 -9.36 -31.31
N ARG A 370 -2.43 -9.19 -31.61
CA ARG A 370 -3.48 -10.11 -31.18
C ARG A 370 -3.29 -11.50 -31.83
N ASP A 371 -3.02 -11.57 -33.12
CA ASP A 371 -2.79 -12.86 -33.82
C ASP A 371 -1.59 -13.59 -33.21
N LYS A 372 -0.53 -12.86 -32.84
CA LYS A 372 0.62 -13.44 -32.15
C LYS A 372 0.26 -13.96 -30.77
N LEU A 373 -0.60 -13.24 -30.02
CA LEU A 373 -1.11 -13.67 -28.71
C LEU A 373 -1.87 -15.02 -28.85
N GLU A 374 -2.76 -15.12 -29.86
CA GLU A 374 -3.53 -16.36 -30.12
C GLU A 374 -2.64 -17.54 -30.52
N MET A 375 -1.51 -17.29 -31.17
CA MET A 375 -0.52 -18.31 -31.49
C MET A 375 0.38 -18.71 -30.32
N GLY A 376 0.27 -18.02 -29.16
CA GLY A 376 1.16 -18.23 -28.02
C GLY A 376 2.58 -17.68 -28.20
N ASP A 377 2.80 -16.83 -29.21
CA ASP A 377 4.09 -16.17 -29.47
C ASP A 377 4.23 -14.91 -28.60
N PHE A 378 4.42 -15.12 -27.28
CA PHE A 378 4.45 -14.04 -26.30
C PHE A 378 5.66 -13.12 -26.46
N SER A 379 6.77 -13.63 -27.01
CA SER A 379 7.94 -12.82 -27.32
C SER A 379 7.62 -11.80 -28.42
N ALA A 380 6.95 -12.21 -29.49
CA ALA A 380 6.52 -11.28 -30.52
C ALA A 380 5.45 -10.29 -30.06
N VAL A 381 4.57 -10.69 -29.15
CA VAL A 381 3.63 -9.77 -28.47
C VAL A 381 4.39 -8.69 -27.71
N ALA A 382 5.35 -9.09 -26.87
CA ALA A 382 6.18 -8.17 -26.11
C ALA A 382 6.98 -7.23 -27.03
N GLU A 383 7.57 -7.76 -28.10
CA GLU A 383 8.32 -7.00 -29.09
C GLU A 383 7.46 -5.93 -29.77
N GLY A 384 6.25 -6.28 -30.22
CA GLY A 384 5.31 -5.36 -30.84
C GLY A 384 4.86 -4.21 -29.94
N LEU A 385 4.92 -4.41 -28.62
CA LEU A 385 4.52 -3.42 -27.61
C LEU A 385 5.70 -2.56 -27.12
N LEU A 386 6.92 -3.09 -27.09
CA LEU A 386 8.10 -2.43 -26.51
C LEU A 386 8.37 -1.06 -27.14
N GLU A 387 8.33 -0.95 -28.47
CA GLU A 387 8.59 0.31 -29.18
C GLU A 387 7.65 1.43 -28.75
N TYR A 388 6.39 1.10 -28.55
CA TYR A 388 5.39 2.04 -28.05
C TYR A 388 5.69 2.50 -26.61
N TYR A 389 5.99 1.55 -25.72
CA TYR A 389 6.28 1.87 -24.33
C TYR A 389 7.60 2.62 -24.17
N ASP A 390 8.62 2.31 -24.96
CA ASP A 390 9.89 3.02 -24.97
C ASP A 390 9.70 4.50 -25.33
N GLY A 391 8.90 4.77 -26.38
CA GLY A 391 8.58 6.14 -26.75
C GLY A 391 7.78 6.90 -25.68
N LEU A 392 6.97 6.22 -24.87
CA LEU A 392 6.28 6.84 -23.73
C LEU A 392 7.24 7.15 -22.57
N TYR A 393 8.11 6.19 -22.23
CA TYR A 393 9.08 6.36 -21.16
C TYR A 393 10.08 7.47 -21.47
N ASP A 394 10.62 7.51 -22.69
CA ASP A 394 11.57 8.55 -23.09
C ASP A 394 10.93 9.94 -23.01
N LYS A 395 9.66 10.08 -23.42
CA LYS A 395 8.90 11.32 -23.22
C LYS A 395 8.68 11.67 -21.76
N HIS A 396 8.40 10.67 -20.90
CA HIS A 396 8.21 10.87 -19.48
C HIS A 396 9.51 11.34 -18.81
N LEU A 397 10.61 10.66 -19.08
CA LEU A 397 11.92 11.02 -18.57
C LEU A 397 12.37 12.41 -19.02
N MET A 398 12.16 12.75 -20.31
CA MET A 398 12.64 14.00 -20.92
C MET A 398 11.79 15.22 -20.58
N ASN A 399 10.47 15.07 -20.41
CA ASN A 399 9.56 16.24 -20.37
C ASN A 399 9.03 16.59 -18.97
N LYS A 400 9.11 15.69 -17.99
CA LYS A 400 8.42 15.86 -16.70
C LYS A 400 9.33 16.13 -15.50
N ARG A 401 10.65 16.07 -15.64
CA ARG A 401 11.57 16.48 -14.58
C ARG A 401 11.82 17.99 -14.64
N LYS A 402 11.73 18.70 -13.50
CA LYS A 402 11.86 20.16 -13.39
C LYS A 402 13.26 20.67 -13.80
N ASP A 403 14.27 19.84 -13.70
CA ASP A 403 15.67 20.08 -14.01
C ASP A 403 15.97 20.32 -15.50
N ARG A 404 15.06 19.90 -16.40
CA ARG A 404 15.26 20.05 -17.86
C ARG A 404 14.61 21.29 -18.49
N ARG A 405 13.92 22.13 -17.73
CA ARG A 405 13.33 23.37 -18.27
C ARG A 405 14.37 24.46 -18.63
N GLY A 406 15.64 24.29 -18.23
CA GLY A 406 16.74 25.21 -18.54
C GLY A 406 17.59 24.87 -19.76
N ALA A 407 17.48 23.68 -20.34
CA ALA A 407 18.37 23.19 -21.40
C ALA A 407 17.83 23.35 -22.84
N ARG A 408 16.87 24.26 -23.09
CA ARG A 408 16.49 24.66 -24.45
C ARG A 408 17.37 25.81 -24.93
N SER A 409 18.67 25.58 -25.15
CA SER A 409 19.49 26.36 -26.07
C SER A 409 20.88 25.74 -26.18
N ALA A 410 21.03 24.71 -26.97
CA ALA A 410 22.21 24.47 -27.82
C ALA A 410 21.83 23.34 -28.78
N ASN A 411 21.31 23.73 -29.94
CA ASN A 411 21.29 22.89 -31.12
C ASN A 411 22.74 22.67 -31.54
N THR A 412 23.17 21.42 -31.57
CA THR A 412 24.16 20.98 -32.55
C THR A 412 23.76 19.58 -33.00
N ASP A 413 23.25 19.56 -34.23
CA ASP A 413 23.13 18.37 -35.06
C ASP A 413 24.49 17.67 -35.16
N THR A 414 24.55 16.45 -34.66
CA THR A 414 25.46 15.44 -35.24
C THR A 414 24.78 14.09 -35.09
N ALA A 415 24.14 13.66 -36.15
CA ALA A 415 23.80 12.28 -36.38
C ALA A 415 25.10 11.47 -36.47
N SER A 416 25.29 10.60 -35.47
CA SER A 416 26.31 9.56 -35.56
C SER A 416 25.60 8.23 -35.50
N THR A 417 25.40 7.65 -36.66
CA THR A 417 25.16 6.22 -36.85
C THR A 417 26.38 5.47 -36.37
N ALA A 418 26.29 4.85 -35.19
CA ALA A 418 27.24 3.83 -34.79
C ALA A 418 26.52 2.48 -34.75
N ASN A 419 26.82 1.65 -35.76
CA ASN A 419 26.67 0.22 -35.67
C ASN A 419 27.59 -0.29 -34.57
N ASP A 420 27.01 -0.93 -33.55
CA ASP A 420 27.78 -1.61 -32.52
C ASP A 420 27.42 -3.10 -32.51
N ASP A 421 28.08 -3.82 -33.44
CA ASP A 421 28.26 -5.25 -33.38
C ASP A 421 29.69 -5.49 -32.87
N THR A 422 29.87 -5.57 -31.55
CA THR A 422 30.93 -6.38 -30.91
C THR A 422 30.71 -6.39 -29.41
N CYS A 423 30.02 -7.39 -28.92
CA CYS A 423 29.99 -7.67 -27.49
C CYS A 423 31.12 -8.63 -27.15
N SER A 424 32.25 -8.11 -26.64
CA SER A 424 33.24 -8.92 -25.96
C SER A 424 32.93 -8.95 -24.47
N ILE A 425 32.70 -10.15 -23.98
CA ILE A 425 32.45 -10.46 -22.56
C ILE A 425 33.70 -10.13 -21.74
N ALA A 426 33.66 -9.03 -21.01
CA ALA A 426 34.58 -8.77 -19.90
C ALA A 426 33.72 -8.30 -18.72
N SER A 427 33.81 -9.04 -17.61
CA SER A 427 33.19 -8.74 -16.32
C SER A 427 33.79 -7.47 -15.71
N THR A 428 33.19 -6.33 -16.01
CA THR A 428 33.43 -5.08 -15.27
C THR A 428 32.10 -4.36 -15.17
N SER A 429 31.59 -4.22 -13.94
CA SER A 429 30.44 -3.40 -13.61
C SER A 429 30.69 -1.97 -14.11
N THR A 430 29.94 -1.52 -15.11
CA THR A 430 30.05 -0.16 -15.64
C THR A 430 28.91 0.68 -15.10
N VAL A 431 29.16 1.35 -13.98
CA VAL A 431 28.34 2.47 -13.52
C VAL A 431 28.82 3.71 -14.25
N SER A 432 28.02 4.28 -15.15
CA SER A 432 28.33 5.54 -15.82
C SER A 432 27.54 6.68 -15.19
N VAL A 433 28.22 7.73 -14.76
CA VAL A 433 27.61 8.88 -14.08
C VAL A 433 27.50 10.05 -15.05
N GLY A 434 26.27 10.48 -15.33
CA GLY A 434 25.98 11.70 -16.07
C GLY A 434 25.53 12.82 -15.11
N GLU A 435 26.17 14.00 -15.20
CA GLU A 435 25.74 15.17 -14.46
C GLU A 435 24.67 15.93 -15.25
N GLU A 436 23.47 16.03 -14.68
CA GLU A 436 22.42 16.93 -15.18
C GLU A 436 21.99 17.87 -14.04
N ARG A 437 21.84 19.18 -14.31
CA ARG A 437 21.45 20.19 -13.33
C ARG A 437 20.11 19.82 -12.69
N GLY A 438 20.10 19.53 -11.38
CA GLY A 438 18.90 19.30 -10.57
C GLY A 438 18.77 17.90 -9.94
N GLY A 439 19.67 16.98 -10.25
CA GLY A 439 19.74 15.62 -9.68
C GLY A 439 20.68 14.76 -10.50
N THR A 440 21.41 13.88 -9.83
CA THR A 440 22.35 12.98 -10.51
C THR A 440 21.59 11.79 -11.08
N VAL A 441 21.74 11.56 -12.39
CA VAL A 441 21.26 10.34 -13.06
C VAL A 441 22.43 9.39 -13.25
N VAL A 442 22.30 8.19 -12.72
CA VAL A 442 23.33 7.14 -12.83
C VAL A 442 22.75 5.97 -13.61
N ASP A 443 23.43 5.53 -14.65
CA ASP A 443 23.06 4.33 -15.39
C ASP A 443 23.57 3.09 -14.66
N VAL A 444 22.65 2.17 -14.40
CA VAL A 444 22.91 0.87 -13.81
C VAL A 444 22.60 -0.22 -14.84
N HIS A 445 23.61 -0.92 -15.29
CA HIS A 445 23.47 -1.94 -16.32
C HIS A 445 23.02 -3.27 -15.73
N CYS A 446 21.91 -3.82 -16.26
CA CYS A 446 21.39 -5.11 -15.86
C CYS A 446 22.10 -6.20 -16.68
N HIS A 447 22.63 -7.20 -16.01
CA HIS A 447 23.30 -8.35 -16.62
C HIS A 447 22.41 -9.60 -16.54
N PRO A 448 22.50 -10.50 -17.52
CA PRO A 448 21.82 -11.79 -17.44
C PRO A 448 22.56 -12.75 -16.51
N ASP A 449 21.80 -13.55 -15.75
CA ASP A 449 22.28 -14.74 -15.08
C ASP A 449 22.55 -15.88 -16.10
N PRO A 450 23.10 -17.04 -15.69
CA PRO A 450 23.33 -18.17 -16.60
C PRO A 450 22.08 -18.73 -17.26
N ALA A 451 20.88 -18.43 -16.74
CA ALA A 451 19.59 -18.81 -17.32
C ALA A 451 19.02 -17.72 -18.26
N GLY A 452 19.76 -16.64 -18.50
CA GLY A 452 19.35 -15.54 -19.39
C GLY A 452 18.33 -14.57 -18.74
N ARG A 453 18.16 -14.60 -17.41
CA ARG A 453 17.30 -13.70 -16.64
C ARG A 453 18.13 -12.62 -15.98
N ILE A 454 17.50 -11.58 -15.45
CA ILE A 454 18.22 -10.53 -14.71
C ILE A 454 18.92 -11.15 -13.48
N ASP A 455 20.23 -10.91 -13.37
CA ASP A 455 21.02 -11.25 -12.18
C ASP A 455 20.71 -10.23 -11.08
N GLU A 456 19.81 -10.60 -10.18
CA GLU A 456 19.33 -9.72 -9.09
C GLU A 456 20.44 -9.39 -8.08
N ASP A 457 21.35 -10.30 -7.78
CA ASP A 457 22.45 -10.04 -6.84
C ASP A 457 23.49 -9.09 -7.44
N ALA A 458 23.81 -9.22 -8.72
CA ALA A 458 24.66 -8.28 -9.42
C ALA A 458 24.00 -6.89 -9.47
N LEU A 459 22.73 -6.85 -9.80
CA LEU A 459 21.95 -5.62 -9.88
C LEU A 459 21.91 -4.86 -8.56
N VAL A 460 21.66 -5.55 -7.44
CA VAL A 460 21.66 -4.92 -6.11
C VAL A 460 23.04 -4.38 -5.76
N ARG A 461 24.11 -5.13 -6.03
CA ARG A 461 25.49 -4.65 -5.81
C ARG A 461 25.75 -3.35 -6.59
N ASP A 462 25.35 -3.30 -7.86
CA ASP A 462 25.59 -2.14 -8.73
C ASP A 462 24.76 -0.93 -8.31
N VAL A 463 23.50 -1.15 -7.86
CA VAL A 463 22.64 -0.12 -7.27
C VAL A 463 23.29 0.47 -6.01
N LEU A 464 23.72 -0.36 -5.08
CA LEU A 464 24.33 0.10 -3.83
C LEU A 464 25.69 0.77 -4.07
N LEU A 465 26.46 0.29 -5.03
CA LEU A 465 27.69 0.95 -5.46
C LEU A 465 27.42 2.36 -6.03
N ALA A 466 26.39 2.50 -6.87
CA ALA A 466 25.99 3.79 -7.43
C ALA A 466 25.57 4.79 -6.35
N VAL A 467 24.85 4.33 -5.32
CA VAL A 467 24.51 5.16 -4.15
C VAL A 467 25.74 5.60 -3.38
N GLY A 468 26.67 4.70 -3.08
CA GLY A 468 27.92 5.02 -2.39
C GLY A 468 28.80 6.00 -3.15
N LEU A 469 28.89 5.87 -4.48
CA LEU A 469 29.61 6.80 -5.34
C LEU A 469 28.96 8.19 -5.36
N PHE A 470 27.62 8.26 -5.26
CA PHE A 470 26.91 9.53 -5.16
C PHE A 470 27.16 10.21 -3.80
N GLU A 471 27.12 9.47 -2.70
CA GLU A 471 27.41 9.98 -1.35
C GLU A 471 28.82 10.53 -1.24
N SER A 472 29.84 9.80 -1.70
CA SER A 472 31.23 10.26 -1.70
C SER A 472 31.43 11.59 -2.43
N ARG A 473 30.68 11.85 -3.49
CA ARG A 473 30.76 13.11 -4.25
C ARG A 473 30.12 14.29 -3.52
N ILE A 474 29.06 14.04 -2.72
CA ILE A 474 28.43 15.10 -1.92
C ILE A 474 29.39 15.51 -0.81
N ASP A 475 30.02 14.56 -0.14
CA ASP A 475 30.95 14.80 0.95
C ASP A 475 32.19 15.58 0.46
N ASP A 476 32.70 15.29 -0.75
CA ASP A 476 33.79 16.02 -1.37
C ASP A 476 33.45 17.46 -1.79
N GLN A 477 32.15 17.80 -1.94
CA GLN A 477 31.68 19.13 -2.36
C GLN A 477 31.30 20.04 -1.17
N ASP A 478 31.26 19.54 0.06
CA ASP A 478 31.00 20.31 1.28
C ASP A 478 32.31 20.56 2.08
N PRO A 479 33.11 21.62 1.77
CA PRO A 479 34.37 21.89 2.44
C PRO A 479 34.20 22.43 3.87
N LEU A 480 33.00 22.39 4.46
CA LEU A 480 32.69 22.91 5.80
C LEU A 480 32.32 21.81 6.80
N ALA A 481 32.60 20.53 6.48
CA ALA A 481 32.33 19.38 7.37
C ALA A 481 33.54 18.99 8.25
N GLU A 482 34.48 19.94 8.55
CA GLU A 482 35.51 19.85 9.60
C GLU A 482 35.27 20.80 10.75
#